data_a2dc8103e13d0bb0ddf58d4971be1dcd
#
_entry.id   a2dc8103e13d0bb0ddf58d4971be1dcd
#
_cell.length_a   1.000
_cell.length_b   1.000
_cell.length_c   1.000
_cell.angle_alpha   90.00
_cell.angle_beta   90.00
_cell.angle_gamma   90.00
#
_symmetry.space_group_name_H-M   'P 1'
#
loop_
_entity.id
_entity.type
_entity.pdbx_description
1 polymer ?
#
loop_
_entity_poly.entity_id
_entity_poly.type
_entity_poly.pdbx_seq_one_letter_code
_entity_poly.pdbx_strand_id
1 'polypeptide(L)'
;KNNNIILGLTDVTGPGIEIVLKDNNNISSELLSTQILDMNKLVVHNSDLIAIVNILKHANAEAISINGQRIISTSAITCEGSVIKINGEKITSPFTIKAIGPTDLFYGSLIMPGGYIYYMEEDGIIVEKKKMDNISIEKYNGVINSKYIKAKR
;
A
#
# COMPACT_ATOMS: atom_id res chain seq x y z
N LYS A 1 19.25 -11.70 -13.49
CA LYS A 1 18.28 -12.46 -12.70
C LYS A 1 17.84 -11.68 -11.47
N ASN A 2 18.78 -11.31 -10.59
CA ASN A 2 18.45 -10.49 -9.42
C ASN A 2 18.00 -9.07 -9.81
N ASN A 3 18.50 -8.54 -10.91
CA ASN A 3 18.09 -7.22 -11.41
C ASN A 3 16.61 -7.17 -11.77
N ASN A 4 16.07 -8.24 -12.37
CA ASN A 4 14.66 -8.30 -12.71
C ASN A 4 13.77 -8.34 -11.46
N ILE A 5 14.23 -9.01 -10.40
CA ILE A 5 13.53 -9.02 -9.11
C ILE A 5 13.50 -7.61 -8.52
N ILE A 6 14.64 -6.93 -8.46
CA ILE A 6 14.77 -5.57 -7.92
C ILE A 6 13.93 -4.58 -8.74
N LEU A 7 13.93 -4.71 -10.06
CA LEU A 7 13.16 -3.85 -10.95
C LEU A 7 11.66 -4.15 -10.94
N GLY A 8 11.24 -5.24 -10.28
CA GLY A 8 9.83 -5.61 -10.22
C GLY A 8 9.32 -6.31 -11.47
N LEU A 9 10.21 -6.89 -12.27
CA LEU A 9 9.88 -7.53 -13.55
C LEU A 9 9.68 -9.04 -13.44
N THR A 10 9.70 -9.58 -12.23
CA THR A 10 9.57 -11.01 -11.97
C THR A 10 8.54 -11.23 -10.86
N ASP A 11 7.69 -12.25 -11.03
CA ASP A 11 6.82 -12.71 -9.96
C ASP A 11 7.68 -13.23 -8.82
N VAL A 12 7.30 -12.91 -7.59
CA VAL A 12 8.09 -13.28 -6.40
C VAL A 12 7.19 -13.86 -5.33
N THR A 13 7.79 -14.67 -4.45
CA THR A 13 7.12 -15.20 -3.27
C THR A 13 8.04 -15.06 -2.07
N GLY A 14 7.45 -14.97 -0.89
CA GLY A 14 8.21 -14.90 0.35
C GLY A 14 7.34 -14.58 1.54
N PRO A 15 7.93 -14.54 2.74
CA PRO A 15 7.19 -14.17 3.94
C PRO A 15 6.93 -12.67 4.00
N GLY A 16 5.89 -12.28 4.72
CA GLY A 16 5.57 -10.88 4.89
C GLY A 16 4.20 -10.66 5.49
N ILE A 17 3.56 -9.55 5.09
CA ILE A 17 2.23 -9.20 5.59
C ILE A 17 1.28 -8.89 4.46
N GLU A 18 0.01 -9.15 4.72
CA GLU A 18 -1.10 -8.70 3.89
C GLU A 18 -1.99 -7.83 4.74
N ILE A 19 -2.28 -6.63 4.25
CA ILE A 19 -3.11 -5.64 4.93
C ILE A 19 -4.23 -5.25 4.00
N VAL A 20 -5.46 -5.29 4.49
CA VAL A 20 -6.62 -4.81 3.74
C VAL A 20 -7.16 -3.58 4.45
N LEU A 21 -7.22 -2.47 3.75
CA LEU A 21 -7.79 -1.21 4.23
C LEU A 21 -9.11 -0.95 3.52
N LYS A 22 -10.15 -0.71 4.30
CA LYS A 22 -11.48 -0.43 3.76
C LYS A 22 -11.97 0.92 4.28
N ASP A 23 -12.55 1.70 3.37
CA ASP A 23 -13.29 2.89 3.74
C ASP A 23 -14.43 2.48 4.67
N ASN A 24 -14.69 3.29 5.68
CA ASN A 24 -15.75 3.00 6.64
C ASN A 24 -17.04 3.72 6.27
N ASN A 25 -17.98 2.97 5.71
CA ASN A 25 -19.29 3.48 5.31
C ASN A 25 -20.39 3.15 6.33
N ASN A 26 -20.01 2.55 7.48
CA ASN A 26 -20.97 2.03 8.47
C ASN A 26 -21.20 3.00 9.65
N ILE A 27 -20.85 4.27 9.47
CA ILE A 27 -21.03 5.28 10.51
C ILE A 27 -22.48 5.74 10.54
N SER A 28 -23.07 5.77 11.73
CA SER A 28 -24.45 6.24 11.89
C SER A 28 -24.58 7.73 11.62
N SER A 29 -25.73 8.14 11.07
CA SER A 29 -26.02 9.55 10.83
C SER A 29 -25.99 10.39 12.13
N GLU A 30 -26.28 9.78 13.27
CA GLU A 30 -26.20 10.45 14.57
C GLU A 30 -24.78 10.88 14.91
N LEU A 31 -23.80 9.99 14.70
CA LEU A 31 -22.40 10.32 14.97
C LEU A 31 -21.89 11.39 14.02
N LEU A 32 -22.36 11.38 12.77
CA LEU A 32 -22.00 12.43 11.80
C LEU A 32 -22.61 13.77 12.17
N SER A 33 -23.86 13.78 12.66
CA SER A 33 -24.57 15.01 13.04
C SER A 33 -23.97 15.69 14.26
N THR A 34 -23.30 14.96 15.14
CA THR A 34 -22.64 15.51 16.33
C THR A 34 -21.25 16.08 16.03
N GLN A 35 -20.77 15.96 14.80
CA GLN A 35 -19.45 16.40 14.35
C GLN A 35 -18.28 15.82 15.15
N ILE A 36 -18.49 14.70 15.83
CA ILE A 36 -17.43 14.00 16.58
C ILE A 36 -16.44 13.34 15.61
N LEU A 37 -16.91 12.96 14.41
CA LEU A 37 -16.11 12.25 13.42
C LEU A 37 -15.85 13.12 12.20
N ASP A 38 -14.58 13.15 11.78
CA ASP A 38 -14.18 13.71 10.50
C ASP A 38 -14.38 12.66 9.41
N MET A 39 -15.28 12.90 8.45
CA MET A 39 -15.55 11.97 7.36
C MET A 39 -14.33 11.70 6.50
N ASN A 40 -13.41 12.66 6.36
CA ASN A 40 -12.17 12.45 5.61
C ASN A 40 -11.29 11.36 6.23
N LYS A 41 -11.38 11.17 7.54
CA LYS A 41 -10.62 10.13 8.24
C LYS A 41 -11.20 8.73 8.03
N LEU A 42 -12.41 8.62 7.50
CA LEU A 42 -13.09 7.36 7.25
C LEU A 42 -12.81 6.82 5.84
N VAL A 43 -12.03 7.54 5.05
CA VAL A 43 -11.69 7.21 3.67
C VAL A 43 -10.17 7.09 3.54
N VAL A 44 -9.72 6.05 2.86
CA VAL A 44 -8.30 5.89 2.56
C VAL A 44 -7.93 6.85 1.41
N HIS A 45 -6.89 7.65 1.62
CA HIS A 45 -6.38 8.60 0.63
C HIS A 45 -5.11 8.09 -0.04
N ASN A 46 -4.77 8.64 -1.19
CA ASN A 46 -3.51 8.32 -1.86
C ASN A 46 -2.30 8.62 -0.97
N SER A 47 -2.38 9.68 -0.15
CA SER A 47 -1.33 10.02 0.81
C SER A 47 -1.09 8.91 1.84
N ASP A 48 -2.15 8.21 2.25
CA ASP A 48 -2.04 7.07 3.17
C ASP A 48 -1.25 5.93 2.52
N LEU A 49 -1.56 5.61 1.28
CA LEU A 49 -0.89 4.53 0.56
C LEU A 49 0.58 4.87 0.29
N ILE A 50 0.87 6.12 -0.05
CA ILE A 50 2.25 6.59 -0.23
C ILE A 50 3.03 6.46 1.07
N ALA A 51 2.45 6.89 2.19
CA ALA A 51 3.09 6.80 3.51
C ALA A 51 3.39 5.34 3.87
N ILE A 52 2.41 4.45 3.68
CA ILE A 52 2.57 3.03 3.98
C ILE A 52 3.67 2.40 3.13
N VAL A 53 3.69 2.68 1.83
CA VAL A 53 4.73 2.18 0.93
C VAL A 53 6.11 2.65 1.38
N ASN A 54 6.24 3.93 1.73
CA ASN A 54 7.52 4.48 2.19
C ASN A 54 7.98 3.84 3.51
N ILE A 55 7.06 3.60 4.43
CA ILE A 55 7.38 2.92 5.70
C ILE A 55 7.83 1.48 5.43
N LEU A 56 7.14 0.77 4.54
CA LEU A 56 7.52 -0.59 4.16
C LEU A 56 8.90 -0.64 3.51
N LYS A 57 9.19 0.30 2.62
CA LYS A 57 10.52 0.39 1.98
C LYS A 57 11.60 0.65 3.03
N HIS A 58 11.35 1.55 3.95
CA HIS A 58 12.28 1.86 5.04
C HIS A 58 12.49 0.65 5.96
N ALA A 59 11.47 -0.19 6.10
CA ALA A 59 11.53 -1.42 6.89
C ALA A 59 12.06 -2.61 6.07
N ASN A 60 12.76 -2.35 4.96
CA ASN A 60 13.44 -3.34 4.12
C ASN A 60 12.50 -4.27 3.34
N ALA A 61 11.34 -3.78 2.92
CA ALA A 61 10.49 -4.54 2.02
C ALA A 61 11.22 -4.82 0.70
N GLU A 62 11.18 -6.07 0.26
CA GLU A 62 11.81 -6.51 -0.98
C GLU A 62 10.85 -6.48 -2.17
N ALA A 63 9.57 -6.57 -1.90
CA ALA A 63 8.52 -6.42 -2.90
C ALA A 63 7.25 -5.92 -2.24
N ILE A 64 6.52 -5.06 -2.93
CA ILE A 64 5.27 -4.47 -2.47
C ILE A 64 4.28 -4.46 -3.63
N SER A 65 3.02 -4.78 -3.35
CA SER A 65 1.94 -4.57 -4.31
C SER A 65 0.70 -4.00 -3.61
N ILE A 66 -0.13 -3.31 -4.38
CA ILE A 66 -1.43 -2.81 -3.93
C ILE A 66 -2.44 -3.24 -5.00
N ASN A 67 -3.41 -4.05 -4.60
CA ASN A 67 -4.45 -4.58 -5.51
C ASN A 67 -3.85 -5.19 -6.79
N GLY A 68 -2.78 -5.96 -6.63
CA GLY A 68 -2.11 -6.60 -7.75
C GLY A 68 -1.15 -5.72 -8.54
N GLN A 69 -1.06 -4.43 -8.21
CA GLN A 69 -0.14 -3.50 -8.87
C GLN A 69 1.22 -3.52 -8.15
N ARG A 70 2.24 -4.06 -8.81
CA ARG A 70 3.61 -4.09 -8.27
C ARG A 70 4.14 -2.66 -8.16
N ILE A 71 4.63 -2.32 -6.98
CA ILE A 71 5.26 -1.00 -6.76
C ILE A 71 6.72 -1.09 -7.18
N ILE A 72 7.08 -0.30 -8.18
CA ILE A 72 8.45 -0.17 -8.67
C ILE A 72 8.93 1.26 -8.46
N SER A 73 10.20 1.53 -8.76
CA SER A 73 10.79 2.85 -8.51
C SER A 73 10.07 3.99 -9.25
N THR A 74 9.45 3.69 -10.39
CA THR A 74 8.72 4.68 -11.19
C THR A 74 7.21 4.65 -10.97
N SER A 75 6.72 3.80 -10.07
CA SER A 75 5.29 3.73 -9.77
C SER A 75 4.79 5.05 -9.19
N ALA A 76 3.64 5.50 -9.68
CA ALA A 76 2.97 6.67 -9.16
C ALA A 76 1.67 6.27 -8.48
N ILE A 77 1.43 6.84 -7.31
CA ILE A 77 0.17 6.70 -6.57
C ILE A 77 -0.45 8.10 -6.53
N THR A 78 -1.49 8.29 -7.32
CA THR A 78 -2.11 9.60 -7.51
C THR A 78 -3.59 9.55 -7.18
N CYS A 79 -4.18 10.73 -7.05
CA CYS A 79 -5.60 10.90 -6.78
C CYS A 79 -6.23 11.62 -7.95
N GLU A 80 -7.37 11.11 -8.43
CA GLU A 80 -8.15 11.74 -9.50
C GLU A 80 -9.61 11.71 -9.07
N GLY A 81 -10.08 12.85 -8.55
CA GLY A 81 -11.38 12.91 -7.89
C GLY A 81 -11.40 12.02 -6.65
N SER A 82 -12.37 11.12 -6.56
CA SER A 82 -12.49 10.16 -5.46
C SER A 82 -11.78 8.83 -5.73
N VAL A 83 -11.06 8.71 -6.85
CA VAL A 83 -10.42 7.48 -7.28
C VAL A 83 -8.91 7.61 -7.14
N ILE A 84 -8.27 6.55 -6.64
CA ILE A 84 -6.82 6.47 -6.55
C ILE A 84 -6.32 5.72 -7.78
N LYS A 85 -5.24 6.23 -8.39
CA LYS A 85 -4.57 5.54 -9.50
C LYS A 85 -3.21 5.04 -9.03
N ILE A 86 -2.92 3.78 -9.34
CA ILE A 86 -1.63 3.16 -9.09
C ILE A 86 -1.15 2.55 -10.40
N ASN A 87 0.03 2.94 -10.86
CA ASN A 87 0.56 2.51 -12.16
C ASN A 87 -0.41 2.85 -13.32
N GLY A 88 -1.16 3.95 -13.18
CA GLY A 88 -2.17 4.34 -14.16
C GLY A 88 -3.50 3.61 -14.07
N GLU A 89 -3.61 2.61 -13.19
CA GLU A 89 -4.85 1.84 -13.01
C GLU A 89 -5.70 2.43 -11.89
N LYS A 90 -7.00 2.52 -12.12
CA LYS A 90 -7.96 3.02 -11.13
C LYS A 90 -8.21 1.95 -10.07
N ILE A 91 -8.06 2.33 -8.81
CA ILE A 91 -8.23 1.44 -7.68
C ILE A 91 -9.13 2.11 -6.65
N THR A 92 -10.06 1.35 -6.11
CA THR A 92 -10.99 1.80 -5.08
C THR A 92 -10.93 0.86 -3.89
N SER A 93 -11.50 1.30 -2.75
CA SER A 93 -11.62 0.47 -1.56
C SER A 93 -12.33 -0.86 -1.89
N PRO A 94 -11.91 -2.00 -1.34
CA PRO A 94 -10.82 -2.16 -0.39
C PRO A 94 -9.44 -2.17 -1.06
N PHE A 95 -8.43 -1.74 -0.29
CA PHE A 95 -7.04 -1.73 -0.75
C PHE A 95 -6.29 -2.87 -0.09
N THR A 96 -5.80 -3.81 -0.89
CA THR A 96 -5.03 -4.96 -0.41
C THR A 96 -3.55 -4.70 -0.65
N ILE A 97 -2.82 -4.49 0.43
CA ILE A 97 -1.38 -4.23 0.41
C ILE A 97 -0.66 -5.51 0.78
N LYS A 98 0.25 -5.95 -0.08
CA LYS A 98 1.11 -7.10 0.20
C LYS A 98 2.55 -6.64 0.22
N ALA A 99 3.31 -7.10 1.20
CA ALA A 99 4.73 -6.79 1.31
C ALA A 99 5.50 -8.03 1.71
N ILE A 100 6.57 -8.31 0.97
CA ILE A 100 7.51 -9.40 1.27
C ILE A 100 8.74 -8.82 1.92
N GLY A 101 9.15 -9.38 3.06
CA GLY A 101 10.33 -8.94 3.79
C GLY A 101 10.24 -9.27 5.28
N PRO A 102 10.94 -8.49 6.13
CA PRO A 102 10.96 -8.75 7.57
C PRO A 102 9.59 -8.51 8.22
N THR A 103 8.82 -9.57 8.35
CA THR A 103 7.41 -9.52 8.79
C THR A 103 7.23 -8.81 10.13
N ASP A 104 8.08 -9.12 11.13
CA ASP A 104 7.95 -8.51 12.45
C ASP A 104 8.29 -7.02 12.44
N LEU A 105 9.23 -6.63 11.60
CA LEU A 105 9.60 -5.23 11.43
C LEU A 105 8.45 -4.43 10.79
N PHE A 106 7.79 -5.00 9.78
CA PHE A 106 6.60 -4.41 9.18
C PHE A 106 5.50 -4.22 10.21
N TYR A 107 5.25 -5.27 10.98
CA TYR A 107 4.20 -5.25 11.98
C TYR A 107 4.46 -4.17 13.05
N GLY A 108 5.70 -4.12 13.53
CA GLY A 108 6.10 -3.10 14.50
C GLY A 108 6.04 -1.67 13.97
N SER A 109 6.38 -1.49 12.69
CA SER A 109 6.40 -0.16 12.07
C SER A 109 5.01 0.38 11.71
N LEU A 110 4.07 -0.50 11.42
CA LEU A 110 2.76 -0.09 10.89
C LEU A 110 1.59 -0.39 11.81
N ILE A 111 1.59 -1.55 12.44
CA ILE A 111 0.39 -2.12 13.08
C ILE A 111 0.37 -1.92 14.59
N MET A 112 1.52 -2.04 15.22
CA MET A 112 1.65 -1.87 16.67
C MET A 112 1.31 -0.43 17.06
N PRO A 113 0.93 -0.18 18.35
CA PRO A 113 0.64 1.16 18.81
C PRO A 113 1.76 2.14 18.46
N GLY A 114 1.39 3.29 17.87
CA GLY A 114 2.32 4.28 17.35
C GLY A 114 2.61 4.15 15.86
N GLY A 115 2.20 3.06 15.21
CA GLY A 115 2.36 2.87 13.78
C GLY A 115 1.29 3.59 12.95
N TYR A 116 1.59 3.78 11.68
CA TYR A 116 0.69 4.54 10.78
C TYR A 116 -0.70 3.90 10.67
N ILE A 117 -0.74 2.58 10.44
CA ILE A 117 -2.02 1.85 10.30
C ILE A 117 -2.76 1.79 11.62
N TYR A 118 -2.04 1.72 12.75
CA TYR A 118 -2.66 1.79 14.07
C TYR A 118 -3.50 3.07 14.19
N TYR A 119 -2.95 4.22 13.78
CA TYR A 119 -3.68 5.49 13.84
C TYR A 119 -4.82 5.56 12.82
N MET A 120 -4.67 4.95 11.64
CA MET A 120 -5.77 4.86 10.68
C MET A 120 -6.94 4.07 11.28
N GLU A 121 -6.65 2.99 11.97
CA GLU A 121 -7.65 2.16 12.64
C GLU A 121 -8.35 2.94 13.76
N GLU A 122 -7.57 3.69 14.54
CA GLU A 122 -8.12 4.59 15.57
C GLU A 122 -9.02 5.66 14.96
N ASP A 123 -8.71 6.15 13.77
CA ASP A 123 -9.50 7.14 13.05
C ASP A 123 -10.79 6.56 12.46
N GLY A 124 -10.93 5.24 12.40
CA GLY A 124 -12.15 4.58 11.96
C GLY A 124 -12.03 3.79 10.66
N ILE A 125 -10.85 3.74 10.02
CA ILE A 125 -10.61 2.88 8.85
C ILE A 125 -10.73 1.42 9.28
N ILE A 126 -11.39 0.60 8.47
CA ILE A 126 -11.52 -0.82 8.72
C ILE A 126 -10.26 -1.51 8.22
N VAL A 127 -9.56 -2.21 9.12
CA VAL A 127 -8.26 -2.82 8.83
C VAL A 127 -8.31 -4.32 9.10
N GLU A 128 -7.91 -5.10 8.11
CA GLU A 128 -7.61 -6.52 8.28
C GLU A 128 -6.11 -6.70 8.08
N LYS A 129 -5.46 -7.48 8.93
CA LYS A 129 -4.01 -7.65 8.92
C LYS A 129 -3.66 -9.11 9.16
N LYS A 130 -2.70 -9.60 8.39
CA LYS A 130 -2.31 -11.01 8.42
C LYS A 130 -0.81 -11.14 8.16
N LYS A 131 -0.13 -11.87 9.06
CA LYS A 131 1.23 -12.33 8.80
C LYS A 131 1.15 -13.62 7.99
N MET A 132 1.98 -13.74 6.96
CA MET A 132 1.97 -14.90 6.07
C MET A 132 3.38 -15.38 5.83
N ASP A 133 3.54 -16.71 5.82
CA ASP A 133 4.83 -17.34 5.53
C ASP A 133 5.16 -17.31 4.04
N ASN A 134 4.15 -17.24 3.19
CA ASN A 134 4.34 -17.25 1.75
C ASN A 134 3.32 -16.35 1.06
N ILE A 135 3.77 -15.18 0.67
CA ILE A 135 3.00 -14.20 -0.10
C ILE A 135 3.48 -14.27 -1.54
N SER A 136 2.53 -14.23 -2.47
CA SER A 136 2.83 -14.14 -3.89
C SER A 136 2.55 -12.72 -4.37
N ILE A 137 3.54 -12.09 -4.99
CA ILE A 137 3.42 -10.76 -5.58
C ILE A 137 3.80 -10.84 -7.05
N GLU A 138 2.88 -10.41 -7.91
CA GLU A 138 3.06 -10.46 -9.34
C GLU A 138 4.04 -9.40 -9.84
N LYS A 139 4.60 -9.64 -11.01
CA LYS A 139 5.47 -8.69 -11.68
C LYS A 139 4.71 -7.43 -12.10
N TYR A 140 5.45 -6.36 -12.34
CA TYR A 140 4.90 -5.14 -12.92
C TYR A 140 4.35 -5.42 -14.33
N ASN A 141 3.11 -4.97 -14.59
CA ASN A 141 2.41 -5.24 -15.85
C ASN A 141 2.66 -4.20 -16.92
N GLY A 142 3.22 -3.05 -16.56
CA GLY A 142 3.44 -1.97 -17.51
C GLY A 142 4.74 -2.10 -18.27
N VAL A 143 5.03 -1.09 -19.06
CA VAL A 143 6.28 -1.00 -19.82
C VAL A 143 7.15 0.05 -19.16
N ILE A 144 8.42 -0.31 -18.92
CA ILE A 144 9.43 0.63 -18.41
C ILE A 144 10.10 1.27 -19.62
N ASN A 145 9.85 2.56 -19.82
CA ASN A 145 10.45 3.33 -20.89
C ASN A 145 11.44 4.33 -20.35
N SER A 146 12.67 4.32 -20.90
CA SER A 146 13.68 5.33 -20.61
C SER A 146 13.99 6.07 -21.90
N LYS A 147 13.48 7.29 -22.01
CA LYS A 147 13.57 8.08 -23.23
C LYS A 147 14.75 9.05 -23.21
N TYR A 148 15.11 9.53 -22.03
CA TYR A 148 16.09 10.59 -21.88
C TYR A 148 17.36 10.15 -21.15
N ILE A 149 17.25 9.13 -20.30
CA ILE A 149 18.37 8.66 -19.48
C ILE A 149 19.31 7.80 -20.30
N LYS A 150 20.61 8.00 -20.11
CA LYS A 150 21.68 7.19 -20.70
C LYS A 150 22.69 6.86 -19.62
N ALA A 151 23.27 5.67 -19.71
CA ALA A 151 24.36 5.31 -18.81
C ALA A 151 25.55 6.24 -19.04
N LYS A 152 26.15 6.74 -17.97
CA LYS A 152 27.35 7.56 -18.03
C LYS A 152 28.55 6.64 -18.14
N ARG A 153 29.42 6.91 -19.12
CA ARG A 153 30.68 6.17 -19.32
C ARG A 153 31.86 6.95 -18.79
#